data_602de95f228ff25f903015a23ac33464
#
_entry.id   602de95f228ff25f903015a23ac33464
#
_cell.length_a   1.000
_cell.length_b   1.000
_cell.length_c   1.000
_cell.angle_alpha   90.00
_cell.angle_beta   90.00
_cell.angle_gamma   90.00
#
_symmetry.space_group_name_H-M   'P 1'
#
loop_
_entity.id
_entity.type
_entity.pdbx_description
1 polymer ?
#
loop_
_entity_poly.entity_id
_entity_poly.type
_entity_poly.pdbx_seq_one_letter_code
_entity_poly.pdbx_strand_id
1 'polypeptide(L)'
;TVTQAFDDYDPTRAARAIEDFTSEQLSNWYVRLSRRRFWKGEMQEDKQAAYDTLFECLRVISQLMAPVSPFFSDWLYRSLTSPASAGITDSVHLSNFPVSQPQNIDSELEETMQVAQDLCSMVLSIRKKEKIRVRQPLSRIMVPIANEQFRQRLKHVESLILSEVNVKELHYLEEDNEVLVKTLRLNFKALGPRAGAQMKAIQEKAKHLTQADIRKLEQEGKIALQLADGDFELMLGETEILAQDIPGWQVAVNGNLTVALDITLNDALLSEGRARDLVNRIQNMRKDQGFQVTDRIRIEWQADEAFAAVIAAHADYICAEVLAEEILQCDDPALDFFDIDGLRVGLRLALAPSPATN
;
A
#
# COMPACT_ATOMS: atom_id res chain seq x y z
N THR A 1 -7.75 -7.32 -22.54
CA THR A 1 -8.31 -8.40 -21.69
C THR A 1 -9.83 -8.45 -21.81
N VAL A 2 -10.56 -7.37 -21.44
CA VAL A 2 -12.05 -7.35 -21.37
C VAL A 2 -12.69 -7.60 -22.74
N THR A 3 -12.24 -6.92 -23.80
CA THR A 3 -12.71 -7.12 -25.18
C THR A 3 -12.57 -8.59 -25.60
N GLN A 4 -11.37 -9.15 -25.44
CA GLN A 4 -11.12 -10.55 -25.78
C GLN A 4 -12.00 -11.54 -24.99
N ALA A 5 -12.26 -11.23 -23.70
CA ALA A 5 -13.14 -12.07 -22.89
C ALA A 5 -14.58 -12.06 -23.39
N PHE A 6 -15.09 -10.91 -23.83
CA PHE A 6 -16.41 -10.84 -24.46
C PHE A 6 -16.46 -11.51 -25.84
N ASP A 7 -15.42 -11.38 -26.65
CA ASP A 7 -15.29 -12.06 -27.94
C ASP A 7 -15.26 -13.58 -27.80
N ASP A 8 -14.63 -14.07 -26.70
CA ASP A 8 -14.59 -15.49 -26.34
C ASP A 8 -15.88 -16.00 -25.64
N TYR A 9 -16.92 -15.16 -25.52
CA TYR A 9 -18.16 -15.45 -24.77
C TYR A 9 -17.93 -15.79 -23.29
N ASP A 10 -16.90 -15.23 -22.66
CA ASP A 10 -16.58 -15.43 -21.24
C ASP A 10 -16.84 -14.12 -20.42
N PRO A 11 -18.11 -13.83 -20.09
CA PRO A 11 -18.45 -12.64 -19.31
C PRO A 11 -17.89 -12.68 -17.88
N THR A 12 -17.61 -13.89 -17.36
CA THR A 12 -17.01 -14.03 -16.02
C THR A 12 -15.60 -13.51 -15.99
N ARG A 13 -14.79 -13.85 -17.01
CA ARG A 13 -13.42 -13.35 -17.16
C ARG A 13 -13.43 -11.83 -17.36
N ALA A 14 -14.36 -11.31 -18.18
CA ALA A 14 -14.52 -9.88 -18.38
C ALA A 14 -14.86 -9.14 -17.08
N ALA A 15 -15.88 -9.61 -16.34
CA ALA A 15 -16.30 -9.01 -15.09
C ALA A 15 -15.20 -9.02 -14.02
N ARG A 16 -14.48 -10.14 -13.87
CA ARG A 16 -13.35 -10.23 -12.93
C ARG A 16 -12.23 -9.26 -13.26
N ALA A 17 -11.88 -9.11 -14.54
CA ALA A 17 -10.84 -8.15 -14.94
C ALA A 17 -11.24 -6.71 -14.61
N ILE A 18 -12.52 -6.36 -14.73
CA ILE A 18 -13.02 -5.02 -14.34
C ILE A 18 -13.03 -4.87 -12.81
N GLU A 19 -13.45 -5.91 -12.09
CA GLU A 19 -13.47 -5.93 -10.61
C GLU A 19 -12.06 -5.77 -10.05
N ASP A 20 -11.10 -6.56 -10.53
CA ASP A 20 -9.69 -6.51 -10.11
C ASP A 20 -9.09 -5.12 -10.35
N PHE A 21 -9.30 -4.54 -11.55
CA PHE A 21 -8.83 -3.19 -11.83
C PHE A 21 -9.48 -2.15 -10.91
N THR A 22 -10.80 -2.23 -10.73
CA THR A 22 -11.55 -1.24 -9.94
C THR A 22 -11.17 -1.31 -8.47
N SER A 23 -11.04 -2.51 -7.92
CA SER A 23 -10.73 -2.72 -6.50
C SER A 23 -9.26 -2.50 -6.21
N GLU A 24 -8.37 -3.20 -6.91
CA GLU A 24 -6.96 -3.24 -6.54
C GLU A 24 -6.17 -2.06 -7.10
N GLN A 25 -6.39 -1.70 -8.37
CA GLN A 25 -5.60 -0.64 -9.00
C GLN A 25 -6.22 0.74 -8.78
N LEU A 26 -7.51 0.91 -9.02
CA LEU A 26 -8.15 2.21 -8.93
C LEU A 26 -8.47 2.60 -7.48
N SER A 27 -9.24 1.79 -6.74
CA SER A 27 -9.71 2.13 -5.39
C SER A 27 -8.60 2.00 -4.34
N ASN A 28 -8.04 0.78 -4.20
CA ASN A 28 -7.08 0.46 -3.14
C ASN A 28 -5.69 1.07 -3.38
N TRP A 29 -5.39 1.50 -4.60
CA TRP A 29 -4.10 2.09 -4.92
C TRP A 29 -4.24 3.55 -5.36
N TYR A 30 -4.74 3.83 -6.55
CA TYR A 30 -4.78 5.19 -7.11
C TYR A 30 -5.55 6.19 -6.24
N VAL A 31 -6.82 5.90 -5.93
CA VAL A 31 -7.69 6.81 -5.16
C VAL A 31 -7.14 6.99 -3.74
N ARG A 32 -6.71 5.91 -3.10
CA ARG A 32 -6.17 5.98 -1.74
C ARG A 32 -4.91 6.83 -1.65
N LEU A 33 -3.95 6.64 -2.57
CA LEU A 33 -2.71 7.41 -2.61
C LEU A 33 -2.92 8.86 -3.04
N SER A 34 -3.90 9.11 -3.92
CA SER A 34 -4.26 10.45 -4.37
C SER A 34 -5.20 11.19 -3.44
N ARG A 35 -5.59 10.60 -2.29
CA ARG A 35 -6.59 11.19 -1.38
C ARG A 35 -6.27 12.65 -1.04
N ARG A 36 -5.01 12.98 -0.70
CA ARG A 36 -4.60 14.36 -0.38
C ARG A 36 -4.72 15.30 -1.57
N ARG A 37 -4.44 14.83 -2.79
CA ARG A 37 -4.60 15.60 -4.03
C ARG A 37 -6.05 15.99 -4.28
N PHE A 38 -7.01 15.14 -3.94
CA PHE A 38 -8.44 15.42 -4.14
C PHE A 38 -8.99 16.49 -3.18
N TRP A 39 -8.62 16.50 -1.92
CA TRP A 39 -9.26 17.37 -0.93
C TRP A 39 -8.37 18.48 -0.35
N LYS A 40 -7.05 18.38 -0.41
CA LYS A 40 -6.13 19.36 0.18
C LYS A 40 -5.72 20.43 -0.85
N GLY A 41 -5.71 21.70 -0.41
CA GLY A 41 -5.26 22.83 -1.23
C GLY A 41 -6.27 23.33 -2.25
N GLU A 42 -5.86 24.39 -2.97
CA GLU A 42 -6.63 24.99 -4.08
C GLU A 42 -6.58 24.12 -5.32
N MET A 43 -7.43 24.45 -6.30
CA MET A 43 -7.42 23.79 -7.62
C MET A 43 -6.16 24.18 -8.38
N GLN A 44 -5.22 23.26 -8.53
CA GLN A 44 -3.97 23.39 -9.28
C GLN A 44 -3.89 22.28 -10.32
N GLU A 45 -2.92 22.37 -11.25
CA GLU A 45 -2.76 21.42 -12.34
C GLU A 45 -2.69 19.96 -11.88
N ASP A 46 -1.95 19.67 -10.80
CA ASP A 46 -1.84 18.32 -10.24
C ASP A 46 -3.19 17.80 -9.72
N LYS A 47 -3.95 18.65 -9.04
CA LYS A 47 -5.29 18.30 -8.55
C LYS A 47 -6.26 18.06 -9.71
N GLN A 48 -6.22 18.92 -10.73
CA GLN A 48 -7.02 18.76 -11.94
C GLN A 48 -6.67 17.44 -12.65
N ALA A 49 -5.38 17.15 -12.84
CA ALA A 49 -4.92 15.89 -13.43
C ALA A 49 -5.40 14.66 -12.66
N ALA A 50 -5.45 14.76 -11.32
CA ALA A 50 -5.98 13.67 -10.50
C ALA A 50 -7.48 13.42 -10.72
N TYR A 51 -8.29 14.49 -10.85
CA TYR A 51 -9.71 14.36 -11.16
C TYR A 51 -9.94 13.88 -12.58
N ASP A 52 -9.20 14.39 -13.56
CA ASP A 52 -9.30 13.98 -14.96
C ASP A 52 -9.00 12.50 -15.14
N THR A 53 -7.96 12.00 -14.46
CA THR A 53 -7.61 10.57 -14.46
C THR A 53 -8.73 9.72 -13.83
N LEU A 54 -9.26 10.14 -12.68
CA LEU A 54 -10.35 9.41 -12.01
C LEU A 54 -11.62 9.42 -12.87
N PHE A 55 -11.96 10.57 -13.45
CA PHE A 55 -13.09 10.71 -14.37
C PHE A 55 -12.98 9.76 -15.55
N GLU A 56 -11.83 9.72 -16.22
CA GLU A 56 -11.59 8.85 -17.37
C GLU A 56 -11.68 7.38 -16.97
N CYS A 57 -11.09 6.98 -15.85
CA CYS A 57 -11.20 5.60 -15.33
C CYS A 57 -12.66 5.21 -15.10
N LEU A 58 -13.44 6.04 -14.40
CA LEU A 58 -14.84 5.75 -14.09
C LEU A 58 -15.71 5.74 -15.34
N ARG A 59 -15.46 6.64 -16.30
CA ARG A 59 -16.14 6.67 -17.59
C ARG A 59 -15.90 5.38 -18.38
N VAL A 60 -14.64 4.94 -18.49
CA VAL A 60 -14.27 3.71 -19.19
C VAL A 60 -14.84 2.48 -18.48
N ILE A 61 -14.78 2.42 -17.12
CA ILE A 61 -15.39 1.34 -16.35
C ILE A 61 -16.90 1.25 -16.64
N SER A 62 -17.62 2.37 -16.67
CA SER A 62 -19.04 2.38 -16.99
C SER A 62 -19.34 1.78 -18.36
N GLN A 63 -18.52 2.10 -19.37
CA GLN A 63 -18.64 1.55 -20.72
C GLN A 63 -18.31 0.04 -20.79
N LEU A 64 -17.24 -0.41 -20.12
CA LEU A 64 -16.84 -1.81 -20.08
C LEU A 64 -17.85 -2.69 -19.32
N MET A 65 -18.50 -2.14 -18.28
CA MET A 65 -19.49 -2.83 -17.48
C MET A 65 -20.90 -2.83 -18.09
N ALA A 66 -21.18 -2.01 -19.08
CA ALA A 66 -22.52 -1.86 -19.64
C ALA A 66 -23.17 -3.20 -20.07
N PRO A 67 -22.45 -4.17 -20.67
CA PRO A 67 -23.03 -5.48 -21.01
C PRO A 67 -23.40 -6.34 -19.80
N VAL A 68 -22.76 -6.13 -18.64
CA VAL A 68 -22.91 -6.95 -17.42
C VAL A 68 -23.88 -6.30 -16.43
N SER A 69 -23.77 -4.98 -16.26
CA SER A 69 -24.57 -4.21 -15.30
C SER A 69 -25.17 -2.97 -15.97
N PRO A 70 -26.15 -3.13 -16.88
CA PRO A 70 -26.60 -2.07 -17.77
C PRO A 70 -27.18 -0.85 -17.05
N PHE A 71 -27.98 -1.05 -16.01
CA PHE A 71 -28.64 0.06 -15.30
C PHE A 71 -27.67 0.88 -14.46
N PHE A 72 -26.79 0.22 -13.72
CA PHE A 72 -25.75 0.90 -12.93
C PHE A 72 -24.78 1.65 -13.83
N SER A 73 -24.36 1.02 -14.91
CA SER A 73 -23.42 1.61 -15.87
C SER A 73 -23.99 2.88 -16.54
N ASP A 74 -25.26 2.87 -16.91
CA ASP A 74 -25.94 4.03 -17.48
C ASP A 74 -26.10 5.16 -16.44
N TRP A 75 -26.48 4.79 -15.22
CA TRP A 75 -26.57 5.75 -14.12
C TRP A 75 -25.20 6.41 -13.83
N LEU A 76 -24.14 5.62 -13.73
CA LEU A 76 -22.78 6.14 -13.48
C LEU A 76 -22.32 7.03 -14.62
N TYR A 77 -22.47 6.57 -15.88
CA TYR A 77 -22.10 7.32 -17.06
C TYR A 77 -22.78 8.68 -17.13
N ARG A 78 -24.11 8.72 -16.94
CA ARG A 78 -24.87 9.97 -16.93
C ARG A 78 -24.49 10.88 -15.76
N SER A 79 -24.24 10.32 -14.59
CA SER A 79 -23.78 11.10 -13.42
C SER A 79 -22.44 11.79 -13.65
N LEU A 80 -21.55 11.15 -14.40
CA LEU A 80 -20.24 11.70 -14.77
C LEU A 80 -20.33 12.73 -15.91
N THR A 81 -21.21 12.52 -16.87
CA THR A 81 -21.23 13.26 -18.15
C THR A 81 -22.30 14.34 -18.23
N SER A 82 -23.29 14.39 -17.32
CA SER A 82 -24.34 15.42 -17.26
C SER A 82 -23.84 16.64 -16.47
N PRO A 83 -24.09 17.85 -16.86
CA PRO A 83 -24.59 18.57 -18.04
C PRO A 83 -23.51 19.37 -18.77
N ALA A 84 -22.23 19.06 -18.65
CA ALA A 84 -21.12 19.94 -19.08
C ALA A 84 -20.53 19.57 -20.45
N SER A 85 -20.96 18.52 -21.11
CA SER A 85 -20.20 17.94 -22.23
C SER A 85 -20.97 17.94 -23.54
N ALA A 86 -20.82 19.00 -24.30
CA ALA A 86 -21.21 19.01 -25.73
C ALA A 86 -20.48 17.86 -26.46
N GLY A 87 -21.24 16.90 -27.01
CA GLY A 87 -20.69 15.79 -27.81
C GLY A 87 -20.64 14.44 -27.10
N ILE A 88 -21.06 14.32 -25.84
CA ILE A 88 -21.22 13.04 -25.15
C ILE A 88 -22.67 12.54 -25.31
N THR A 89 -22.81 11.24 -25.55
CA THR A 89 -24.15 10.63 -25.72
C THR A 89 -24.90 10.61 -24.38
N ASP A 90 -26.23 10.72 -24.44
CA ASP A 90 -27.10 10.75 -23.26
C ASP A 90 -27.18 9.41 -22.51
N SER A 91 -26.58 8.35 -23.05
CA SER A 91 -26.58 7.01 -22.47
C SER A 91 -25.31 6.27 -22.81
N VAL A 92 -24.83 5.47 -21.86
CA VAL A 92 -23.69 4.58 -22.07
C VAL A 92 -23.93 3.59 -23.21
N HIS A 93 -25.16 3.17 -23.39
CA HIS A 93 -25.57 2.22 -24.44
C HIS A 93 -25.53 2.78 -25.86
N LEU A 94 -25.41 4.10 -25.99
CA LEU A 94 -25.21 4.79 -27.26
C LEU A 94 -23.74 5.16 -27.50
N SER A 95 -22.87 4.90 -26.53
CA SER A 95 -21.44 5.14 -26.64
C SER A 95 -20.71 3.98 -27.31
N ASN A 96 -19.57 4.24 -27.90
CA ASN A 96 -18.71 3.20 -28.44
C ASN A 96 -18.03 2.40 -27.29
N PHE A 97 -17.82 1.10 -27.52
CA PHE A 97 -17.04 0.28 -26.62
C PHE A 97 -15.59 0.79 -26.57
N PRO A 98 -14.95 0.88 -25.39
CA PRO A 98 -13.61 1.46 -25.27
C PRO A 98 -12.56 0.68 -26.06
N VAL A 99 -11.69 1.41 -26.73
CA VAL A 99 -10.55 0.83 -27.46
C VAL A 99 -9.27 1.18 -26.73
N SER A 100 -8.40 0.19 -26.56
CA SER A 100 -7.07 0.39 -25.96
C SER A 100 -6.24 1.38 -26.77
N GLN A 101 -5.51 2.23 -26.06
CA GLN A 101 -4.59 3.23 -26.64
C GLN A 101 -3.15 2.86 -26.27
N PRO A 102 -2.49 1.97 -27.06
CA PRO A 102 -1.16 1.46 -26.75
C PRO A 102 -0.10 2.54 -26.54
N GLN A 103 -0.25 3.70 -27.18
CA GLN A 103 0.66 4.84 -27.03
C GLN A 103 0.66 5.47 -25.62
N ASN A 104 -0.37 5.19 -24.82
CA ASN A 104 -0.49 5.67 -23.44
C ASN A 104 -0.02 4.63 -22.40
N ILE A 105 0.40 3.45 -22.86
CA ILE A 105 0.90 2.38 -21.98
C ILE A 105 2.39 2.59 -21.77
N ASP A 106 2.78 2.81 -20.52
CA ASP A 106 4.18 2.84 -20.06
C ASP A 106 4.47 1.57 -19.26
N SER A 107 4.97 0.56 -19.96
CA SER A 107 5.23 -0.76 -19.34
C SER A 107 6.29 -0.70 -18.25
N GLU A 108 7.28 0.22 -18.35
CA GLU A 108 8.30 0.37 -17.33
C GLU A 108 7.71 0.96 -16.03
N LEU A 109 6.80 1.94 -16.16
CA LEU A 109 6.07 2.48 -15.03
C LEU A 109 5.13 1.44 -14.41
N GLU A 110 4.41 0.68 -15.23
CA GLU A 110 3.52 -0.39 -14.74
C GLU A 110 4.30 -1.45 -13.92
N GLU A 111 5.45 -1.93 -14.43
CA GLU A 111 6.32 -2.84 -13.71
C GLU A 111 6.85 -2.23 -12.41
N THR A 112 7.26 -0.95 -12.44
CA THR A 112 7.75 -0.23 -11.27
C THR A 112 6.68 -0.10 -10.20
N MET A 113 5.45 0.21 -10.61
CA MET A 113 4.31 0.31 -9.69
C MET A 113 3.91 -1.06 -9.12
N GLN A 114 4.00 -2.13 -9.91
CA GLN A 114 3.78 -3.49 -9.40
C GLN A 114 4.79 -3.86 -8.32
N VAL A 115 6.07 -3.58 -8.53
CA VAL A 115 7.12 -3.80 -7.50
C VAL A 115 6.83 -2.97 -6.24
N ALA A 116 6.38 -1.73 -6.39
CA ALA A 116 6.01 -0.90 -5.24
C ALA A 116 4.83 -1.50 -4.46
N GLN A 117 3.81 -2.00 -5.15
CA GLN A 117 2.66 -2.69 -4.53
C GLN A 117 3.09 -3.95 -3.78
N ASP A 118 3.94 -4.76 -4.40
CA ASP A 118 4.44 -6.00 -3.80
C ASP A 118 5.27 -5.70 -2.53
N LEU A 119 6.18 -4.73 -2.58
CA LEU A 119 6.95 -4.30 -1.41
C LEU A 119 6.04 -3.76 -0.30
N CYS A 120 5.05 -2.93 -0.63
CA CYS A 120 4.09 -2.43 0.36
C CYS A 120 3.30 -3.58 0.99
N SER A 121 2.82 -4.54 0.19
CA SER A 121 2.09 -5.71 0.66
C SER A 121 2.94 -6.56 1.61
N MET A 122 4.21 -6.78 1.27
CA MET A 122 5.16 -7.53 2.11
C MET A 122 5.39 -6.83 3.46
N VAL A 123 5.63 -5.52 3.46
CA VAL A 123 5.83 -4.73 4.70
C VAL A 123 4.56 -4.73 5.55
N LEU A 124 3.39 -4.55 4.96
CA LEU A 124 2.11 -4.59 5.67
C LEU A 124 1.82 -6.00 6.23
N SER A 125 2.23 -7.06 5.55
CA SER A 125 2.16 -8.44 6.04
C SER A 125 3.04 -8.64 7.29
N ILE A 126 4.28 -8.13 7.28
CA ILE A 126 5.16 -8.13 8.46
C ILE A 126 4.48 -7.37 9.62
N ARG A 127 3.98 -6.16 9.38
CA ARG A 127 3.27 -5.39 10.42
C ARG A 127 2.11 -6.15 11.02
N LYS A 128 1.32 -6.84 10.19
CA LYS A 128 0.19 -7.66 10.64
C LYS A 128 0.65 -8.84 11.51
N LYS A 129 1.71 -9.54 11.09
CA LYS A 129 2.33 -10.65 11.85
C LYS A 129 2.80 -10.19 13.23
N GLU A 130 3.48 -9.04 13.27
CA GLU A 130 4.04 -8.44 14.49
C GLU A 130 3.01 -7.60 15.28
N LYS A 131 1.75 -7.52 14.82
CA LYS A 131 0.66 -6.75 15.44
C LYS A 131 0.97 -5.24 15.58
N ILE A 132 1.78 -4.70 14.68
CA ILE A 132 2.12 -3.28 14.65
C ILE A 132 1.11 -2.54 13.76
N ARG A 133 0.38 -1.60 14.35
CA ARG A 133 -0.60 -0.78 13.60
C ARG A 133 0.10 0.02 12.50
N VAL A 134 -0.54 0.19 11.34
CA VAL A 134 0.03 0.99 10.23
C VAL A 134 0.25 2.46 10.65
N ARG A 135 -0.57 3.00 11.56
CA ARG A 135 -0.40 4.36 12.10
C ARG A 135 0.84 4.53 12.97
N GLN A 136 1.39 3.44 13.55
CA GLN A 136 2.66 3.50 14.24
C GLN A 136 3.79 3.62 13.22
N PRO A 137 4.50 4.76 13.12
CA PRO A 137 5.64 4.88 12.22
C PRO A 137 6.78 3.96 12.65
N LEU A 138 7.55 3.48 11.69
CA LEU A 138 8.77 2.70 11.91
C LEU A 138 9.96 3.41 11.27
N SER A 139 11.18 3.06 11.72
CA SER A 139 12.39 3.75 11.29
C SER A 139 12.68 3.50 9.81
N ARG A 140 12.85 2.26 9.42
CA ARG A 140 13.36 1.96 8.07
C ARG A 140 12.96 0.59 7.55
N ILE A 141 13.00 0.49 6.22
CA ILE A 141 13.00 -0.76 5.48
C ILE A 141 14.31 -0.90 4.71
N MET A 142 14.73 -2.12 4.48
CA MET A 142 15.88 -2.43 3.63
C MET A 142 15.44 -3.30 2.46
N VAL A 143 15.91 -2.98 1.26
CA VAL A 143 15.61 -3.72 0.03
C VAL A 143 16.91 -4.03 -0.70
N PRO A 144 17.21 -5.32 -0.94
CA PRO A 144 18.36 -5.71 -1.76
C PRO A 144 18.19 -5.22 -3.20
N ILE A 145 19.25 -4.71 -3.78
CA ILE A 145 19.30 -4.19 -5.13
C ILE A 145 19.99 -5.17 -6.05
N ALA A 146 19.27 -5.68 -7.03
CA ALA A 146 19.84 -6.58 -8.03
C ALA A 146 20.74 -5.85 -9.03
N ASN A 147 20.43 -4.60 -9.35
CA ASN A 147 21.20 -3.76 -10.28
C ASN A 147 20.83 -2.27 -10.14
N GLU A 148 21.62 -1.40 -10.76
CA GLU A 148 21.41 0.06 -10.69
C GLU A 148 20.10 0.51 -11.36
N GLN A 149 19.65 -0.16 -12.41
CA GLN A 149 18.35 0.15 -13.05
C GLN A 149 17.18 -0.09 -12.07
N PHE A 150 17.20 -1.19 -11.34
CA PHE A 150 16.20 -1.47 -10.30
C PHE A 150 16.23 -0.42 -9.19
N ARG A 151 17.43 0.01 -8.76
CA ARG A 151 17.61 1.11 -7.80
C ARG A 151 16.95 2.41 -8.29
N GLN A 152 17.19 2.79 -9.53
CA GLN A 152 16.64 4.03 -10.11
C GLN A 152 15.11 3.96 -10.19
N ARG A 153 14.55 2.84 -10.61
CA ARG A 153 13.09 2.64 -10.61
C ARG A 153 12.50 2.80 -9.21
N LEU A 154 13.07 2.15 -8.20
CA LEU A 154 12.58 2.27 -6.82
C LEU A 154 12.68 3.69 -6.29
N LYS A 155 13.71 4.45 -6.63
CA LYS A 155 13.85 5.86 -6.22
C LYS A 155 12.68 6.73 -6.71
N HIS A 156 12.14 6.47 -7.90
CA HIS A 156 11.00 7.24 -8.41
C HIS A 156 9.72 7.03 -7.59
N VAL A 157 9.56 5.86 -6.98
CA VAL A 157 8.38 5.50 -6.19
C VAL A 157 8.66 5.39 -4.69
N GLU A 158 9.87 5.73 -4.24
CA GLU A 158 10.31 5.63 -2.85
C GLU A 158 9.38 6.36 -1.88
N SER A 159 9.08 7.62 -2.16
CA SER A 159 8.20 8.43 -1.31
C SER A 159 6.79 7.85 -1.19
N LEU A 160 6.30 7.21 -2.25
CA LEU A 160 5.02 6.54 -2.29
C LEU A 160 5.06 5.29 -1.39
N ILE A 161 6.08 4.44 -1.52
CA ILE A 161 6.27 3.25 -0.68
C ILE A 161 6.34 3.66 0.78
N LEU A 162 7.23 4.60 1.14
CA LEU A 162 7.41 5.06 2.52
C LEU A 162 6.13 5.60 3.14
N SER A 163 5.38 6.40 2.37
CA SER A 163 4.10 6.95 2.81
C SER A 163 3.05 5.86 3.04
N GLU A 164 2.98 4.88 2.13
CA GLU A 164 1.99 3.81 2.18
C GLU A 164 2.20 2.88 3.39
N VAL A 165 3.45 2.50 3.64
CA VAL A 165 3.79 1.61 4.76
C VAL A 165 4.11 2.34 6.06
N ASN A 166 4.07 3.68 6.08
CA ASN A 166 4.41 4.55 7.21
C ASN A 166 5.78 4.21 7.82
N VAL A 167 6.81 4.29 7.00
CA VAL A 167 8.21 4.11 7.36
C VAL A 167 8.99 5.36 6.97
N LYS A 168 10.03 5.74 7.73
CA LYS A 168 10.78 6.98 7.53
C LYS A 168 11.80 6.90 6.40
N GLU A 169 12.48 5.76 6.26
CA GLU A 169 13.61 5.60 5.36
C GLU A 169 13.57 4.27 4.61
N LEU A 170 14.03 4.30 3.35
CA LEU A 170 14.29 3.12 2.55
C LEU A 170 15.78 3.02 2.29
N HIS A 171 16.40 1.95 2.76
CA HIS A 171 17.81 1.67 2.56
C HIS A 171 17.99 0.60 1.48
N TYR A 172 18.82 0.92 0.51
CA TYR A 172 19.19 0.00 -0.55
C TYR A 172 20.41 -0.82 -0.12
N LEU A 173 20.29 -2.14 -0.12
CA LEU A 173 21.38 -3.05 0.19
C LEU A 173 22.03 -3.53 -1.10
N GLU A 174 23.36 -3.46 -1.19
CA GLU A 174 24.10 -4.10 -2.25
C GLU A 174 24.09 -5.63 -2.07
N GLU A 175 24.27 -6.37 -3.17
CA GLU A 175 24.11 -7.83 -3.19
C GLU A 175 24.99 -8.59 -2.19
N ASP A 176 26.11 -8.02 -1.78
CA ASP A 176 27.08 -8.64 -0.87
C ASP A 176 26.82 -8.36 0.63
N ASN A 177 25.68 -7.76 0.96
CA ASN A 177 25.41 -7.38 2.34
C ASN A 177 24.99 -8.61 3.18
N GLU A 178 25.76 -8.90 4.24
CA GLU A 178 25.52 -10.01 5.17
C GLU A 178 24.27 -9.85 6.05
N VAL A 179 23.58 -8.72 5.93
CA VAL A 179 22.39 -8.39 6.76
C VAL A 179 21.19 -9.28 6.47
N LEU A 180 21.13 -9.91 5.29
CA LEU A 180 20.02 -10.77 4.89
C LEU A 180 20.47 -12.21 4.69
N VAL A 181 20.52 -12.97 5.77
CA VAL A 181 20.81 -14.40 5.68
C VAL A 181 19.55 -15.14 5.24
N LYS A 182 19.61 -15.73 4.06
CA LYS A 182 18.54 -16.57 3.53
C LYS A 182 18.81 -18.03 3.87
N THR A 183 17.75 -18.77 4.19
CA THR A 183 17.78 -20.21 4.38
C THR A 183 16.83 -20.87 3.40
N LEU A 184 17.19 -22.06 2.95
CA LEU A 184 16.39 -22.81 2.01
C LEU A 184 15.68 -23.96 2.72
N ARG A 185 14.37 -24.04 2.53
CA ARG A 185 13.53 -25.15 2.96
C ARG A 185 13.01 -25.91 1.75
N LEU A 186 13.10 -27.22 1.77
CA LEU A 186 12.58 -28.05 0.68
C LEU A 186 11.05 -28.20 0.78
N ASN A 187 10.36 -28.04 -0.33
CA ASN A 187 8.95 -28.37 -0.46
C ASN A 187 8.80 -29.86 -0.82
N PHE A 188 8.69 -30.68 0.20
CA PHE A 188 8.62 -32.15 0.04
C PHE A 188 7.46 -32.62 -0.82
N LYS A 189 6.37 -31.85 -0.87
CA LYS A 189 5.20 -32.19 -1.71
C LYS A 189 5.49 -32.03 -3.21
N ALA A 190 6.18 -30.93 -3.55
CA ALA A 190 6.56 -30.67 -4.94
C ALA A 190 7.74 -31.55 -5.37
N LEU A 191 8.73 -31.72 -4.49
CA LEU A 191 9.98 -32.43 -4.76
C LEU A 191 9.82 -33.97 -4.76
N GLY A 192 8.89 -34.50 -3.96
CA GLY A 192 8.71 -35.94 -3.72
C GLY A 192 8.62 -36.79 -4.99
N PRO A 193 7.79 -36.45 -5.99
CA PRO A 193 7.64 -37.21 -7.21
C PRO A 193 8.94 -37.34 -8.03
N ARG A 194 9.86 -36.37 -7.94
CA ARG A 194 11.15 -36.37 -8.69
C ARG A 194 12.30 -36.94 -7.88
N ALA A 195 12.33 -36.65 -6.59
CA ALA A 195 13.45 -37.01 -5.71
C ALA A 195 13.50 -38.49 -5.36
N GLY A 196 12.36 -39.16 -5.19
CA GLY A 196 12.29 -40.59 -4.88
C GLY A 196 13.23 -41.03 -3.77
N ALA A 197 14.09 -42.02 -4.04
CA ALA A 197 15.08 -42.54 -3.09
C ALA A 197 16.19 -41.53 -2.72
N GLN A 198 16.43 -40.50 -3.54
CA GLN A 198 17.47 -39.50 -3.35
C GLN A 198 17.08 -38.38 -2.37
N MET A 199 15.84 -38.35 -1.84
CA MET A 199 15.31 -37.31 -0.99
C MET A 199 16.22 -36.98 0.21
N LYS A 200 16.78 -38.00 0.87
CA LYS A 200 17.68 -37.80 2.02
C LYS A 200 18.99 -37.12 1.60
N ALA A 201 19.56 -37.52 0.47
CA ALA A 201 20.81 -36.95 -0.05
C ALA A 201 20.59 -35.49 -0.47
N ILE A 202 19.46 -35.20 -1.12
CA ILE A 202 19.07 -33.83 -1.49
C ILE A 202 18.90 -32.96 -0.25
N GLN A 203 18.22 -33.48 0.79
CA GLN A 203 18.01 -32.74 2.04
C GLN A 203 19.33 -32.41 2.74
N GLU A 204 20.26 -33.34 2.81
CA GLU A 204 21.58 -33.06 3.39
C GLU A 204 22.39 -32.04 2.59
N LYS A 205 22.38 -32.14 1.26
CA LYS A 205 23.06 -31.16 0.42
C LYS A 205 22.41 -29.77 0.51
N ALA A 206 21.10 -29.69 0.54
CA ALA A 206 20.37 -28.43 0.65
C ALA A 206 20.69 -27.65 1.95
N LYS A 207 21.00 -28.34 3.05
CA LYS A 207 21.43 -27.71 4.31
C LYS A 207 22.78 -26.98 4.22
N HIS A 208 23.61 -27.37 3.28
CA HIS A 208 24.96 -26.84 3.09
C HIS A 208 25.07 -25.87 1.92
N LEU A 209 23.94 -25.48 1.33
CA LEU A 209 23.93 -24.44 0.29
C LEU A 209 24.35 -23.08 0.89
N THR A 210 25.24 -22.42 0.19
CA THR A 210 25.74 -21.09 0.56
C THR A 210 24.74 -20.00 0.15
N GLN A 211 24.93 -18.78 0.65
CA GLN A 211 24.13 -17.64 0.21
C GLN A 211 24.25 -17.38 -1.31
N ALA A 212 25.44 -17.64 -1.88
CA ALA A 212 25.66 -17.56 -3.32
C ALA A 212 24.86 -18.61 -4.10
N ASP A 213 24.76 -19.84 -3.57
CA ASP A 213 23.97 -20.91 -4.18
C ASP A 213 22.47 -20.59 -4.15
N ILE A 214 21.99 -20.04 -3.04
CA ILE A 214 20.58 -19.64 -2.90
C ILE A 214 20.26 -18.51 -3.87
N ARG A 215 21.14 -17.52 -4.00
CA ARG A 215 21.01 -16.43 -5.00
C ARG A 215 20.97 -16.99 -6.44
N LYS A 216 21.88 -17.91 -6.76
CA LYS A 216 21.89 -18.55 -8.07
C LYS A 216 20.57 -19.28 -8.38
N LEU A 217 20.03 -19.99 -7.39
CA LEU A 217 18.72 -20.65 -7.51
C LEU A 217 17.59 -19.64 -7.78
N GLU A 218 17.61 -18.48 -7.10
CA GLU A 218 16.63 -17.39 -7.31
C GLU A 218 16.73 -16.77 -8.71
N GLN A 219 17.96 -16.54 -9.21
CA GLN A 219 18.20 -15.90 -10.50
C GLN A 219 17.98 -16.83 -11.69
N GLU A 220 18.47 -18.08 -11.59
CA GLU A 220 18.43 -19.05 -12.69
C GLU A 220 17.21 -19.97 -12.62
N GLY A 221 16.45 -19.93 -11.52
CA GLY A 221 15.29 -20.80 -11.29
C GLY A 221 15.64 -22.25 -10.95
N LYS A 222 16.94 -22.60 -10.95
CA LYS A 222 17.44 -23.96 -10.73
C LYS A 222 18.89 -23.97 -10.25
N ILE A 223 19.27 -25.05 -9.55
CA ILE A 223 20.66 -25.31 -9.13
C ILE A 223 20.97 -26.80 -9.19
N ALA A 224 22.17 -27.15 -9.65
CA ALA A 224 22.64 -28.55 -9.67
C ALA A 224 23.23 -28.93 -8.30
N LEU A 225 22.70 -29.99 -7.69
CA LEU A 225 23.21 -30.61 -6.48
C LEU A 225 24.00 -31.87 -6.86
N GLN A 226 25.28 -31.90 -6.53
CA GLN A 226 26.11 -33.07 -6.73
C GLN A 226 25.82 -34.12 -5.66
N LEU A 227 25.14 -35.19 -6.04
CA LEU A 227 24.83 -36.34 -5.19
C LEU A 227 25.78 -37.50 -5.54
N ALA A 228 25.82 -38.52 -4.67
CA ALA A 228 26.65 -39.71 -4.90
C ALA A 228 26.24 -40.51 -6.16
N ASP A 229 24.97 -40.43 -6.52
CA ASP A 229 24.37 -41.18 -7.63
C ASP A 229 24.21 -40.33 -8.89
N GLY A 230 24.85 -39.14 -8.97
CA GLY A 230 24.78 -38.22 -10.11
C GLY A 230 24.21 -36.85 -9.72
N ASP A 231 24.23 -35.90 -10.66
CA ASP A 231 23.74 -34.54 -10.41
C ASP A 231 22.20 -34.53 -10.38
N PHE A 232 21.65 -33.82 -9.40
CA PHE A 232 20.20 -33.56 -9.29
C PHE A 232 19.95 -32.07 -9.47
N GLU A 233 19.10 -31.71 -10.41
CA GLU A 233 18.70 -30.31 -10.67
C GLU A 233 17.52 -29.95 -9.76
N LEU A 234 17.77 -29.14 -8.71
CA LEU A 234 16.76 -28.61 -7.81
C LEU A 234 16.15 -27.35 -8.41
N MET A 235 14.82 -27.30 -8.52
CA MET A 235 14.08 -26.17 -9.08
C MET A 235 13.61 -25.22 -7.98
N LEU A 236 13.52 -23.92 -8.27
CA LEU A 236 13.03 -22.90 -7.34
C LEU A 236 11.63 -23.24 -6.82
N GLY A 237 10.72 -23.72 -7.68
CA GLY A 237 9.36 -24.12 -7.29
C GLY A 237 9.29 -25.34 -6.34
N GLU A 238 10.39 -26.05 -6.14
CA GLU A 238 10.52 -27.18 -5.20
C GLU A 238 11.09 -26.75 -3.85
N THR A 239 11.32 -25.46 -3.66
CA THR A 239 11.94 -24.88 -2.48
C THR A 239 11.11 -23.71 -1.95
N GLU A 240 11.31 -23.42 -0.69
CA GLU A 240 10.81 -22.22 -0.01
C GLU A 240 12.03 -21.50 0.56
N ILE A 241 12.28 -20.29 0.07
CA ILE A 241 13.38 -19.47 0.56
C ILE A 241 12.85 -18.64 1.72
N LEU A 242 13.46 -18.84 2.89
CA LEU A 242 13.13 -18.16 4.13
C LEU A 242 14.29 -17.23 4.49
N ALA A 243 13.98 -16.02 4.90
CA ALA A 243 14.97 -15.17 5.51
C ALA A 243 15.08 -15.46 6.99
N GLN A 244 16.30 -15.42 7.52
CA GLN A 244 16.54 -15.57 8.94
C GLN A 244 16.29 -14.23 9.63
N ASP A 245 15.46 -14.23 10.67
CA ASP A 245 15.18 -13.03 11.45
C ASP A 245 16.46 -12.58 12.19
N ILE A 246 16.79 -11.31 12.04
CA ILE A 246 17.84 -10.64 12.80
C ILE A 246 17.17 -9.93 13.98
N PRO A 247 17.76 -9.90 15.18
CA PRO A 247 17.17 -9.19 16.31
C PRO A 247 16.78 -7.74 15.95
N GLY A 248 15.50 -7.39 16.16
CA GLY A 248 14.96 -6.07 15.79
C GLY A 248 14.50 -5.93 14.33
N TRP A 249 14.70 -6.95 13.49
CA TRP A 249 14.30 -6.95 12.08
C TRP A 249 13.41 -8.13 11.76
N GLN A 250 12.42 -7.89 10.92
CA GLN A 250 11.59 -8.92 10.32
C GLN A 250 11.76 -8.89 8.81
N VAL A 251 11.88 -10.06 8.21
CA VAL A 251 12.13 -10.19 6.78
C VAL A 251 10.99 -10.92 6.10
N ALA A 252 10.60 -10.44 4.93
CA ALA A 252 9.68 -11.11 4.02
C ALA A 252 10.34 -11.34 2.66
N VAL A 253 9.98 -12.45 2.04
CA VAL A 253 10.43 -12.83 0.69
C VAL A 253 9.20 -13.17 -0.14
N ASN A 254 9.14 -12.64 -1.37
CA ASN A 254 8.10 -12.96 -2.34
C ASN A 254 8.74 -13.04 -3.75
N GLY A 255 8.91 -14.26 -4.26
CA GLY A 255 9.67 -14.49 -5.50
C GLY A 255 11.08 -13.92 -5.38
N ASN A 256 11.44 -13.01 -6.28
CA ASN A 256 12.75 -12.36 -6.30
C ASN A 256 12.83 -11.11 -5.41
N LEU A 257 11.72 -10.69 -4.80
CA LEU A 257 11.69 -9.54 -3.92
C LEU A 257 11.95 -9.96 -2.47
N THR A 258 12.77 -9.18 -1.79
CA THR A 258 13.03 -9.32 -0.36
C THR A 258 12.93 -7.95 0.29
N VAL A 259 12.32 -7.87 1.46
CA VAL A 259 12.30 -6.66 2.28
C VAL A 259 12.54 -7.02 3.74
N ALA A 260 13.39 -6.23 4.40
CA ALA A 260 13.56 -6.27 5.84
C ALA A 260 12.97 -5.01 6.47
N LEU A 261 12.22 -5.17 7.55
CA LEU A 261 11.57 -4.09 8.29
C LEU A 261 12.19 -4.00 9.68
N ASP A 262 12.69 -2.82 10.04
CA ASP A 262 13.11 -2.49 11.41
C ASP A 262 11.84 -2.31 12.28
N ILE A 263 11.65 -3.21 13.22
CA ILE A 263 10.49 -3.20 14.14
C ILE A 263 10.81 -2.57 15.49
N THR A 264 12.02 -2.04 15.67
CA THR A 264 12.40 -1.37 16.92
C THR A 264 11.72 0.00 17.04
N LEU A 265 11.19 0.27 18.22
CA LEU A 265 10.53 1.53 18.52
C LEU A 265 11.39 2.36 19.46
N ASN A 266 11.43 3.65 19.21
CA ASN A 266 12.00 4.65 20.11
C ASN A 266 10.91 5.66 20.54
N ASP A 267 11.23 6.50 21.51
CA ASP A 267 10.29 7.47 22.09
C ASP A 267 9.71 8.43 21.04
N ALA A 268 10.51 8.84 20.06
CA ALA A 268 10.06 9.74 18.99
C ALA A 268 9.01 9.06 18.09
N LEU A 269 9.24 7.79 17.71
CA LEU A 269 8.30 7.01 16.90
C LEU A 269 7.01 6.70 17.67
N LEU A 270 7.12 6.42 18.98
CA LEU A 270 5.96 6.21 19.84
C LEU A 270 5.15 7.50 19.97
N SER A 271 5.80 8.62 20.20
CA SER A 271 5.15 9.94 20.28
C SER A 271 4.39 10.28 18.99
N GLU A 272 5.03 10.12 17.83
CA GLU A 272 4.35 10.31 16.53
C GLU A 272 3.20 9.34 16.30
N GLY A 273 3.36 8.08 16.70
CA GLY A 273 2.30 7.06 16.62
C GLY A 273 1.05 7.50 17.39
N ARG A 274 1.22 7.99 18.61
CA ARG A 274 0.15 8.53 19.44
C ARG A 274 -0.52 9.77 18.83
N ALA A 275 0.25 10.67 18.25
CA ALA A 275 -0.28 11.82 17.53
C ALA A 275 -1.15 11.39 16.33
N ARG A 276 -0.73 10.38 15.58
CA ARG A 276 -1.51 9.81 14.46
C ARG A 276 -2.79 9.10 14.92
N ASP A 277 -2.75 8.43 16.05
CA ASP A 277 -3.95 7.84 16.65
C ASP A 277 -4.92 8.92 17.15
N LEU A 278 -4.41 10.02 17.70
CA LEU A 278 -5.23 11.19 18.06
C LEU A 278 -5.91 11.80 16.82
N VAL A 279 -5.17 12.03 15.73
CA VAL A 279 -5.73 12.50 14.45
C VAL A 279 -6.85 11.57 13.97
N ASN A 280 -6.64 10.27 14.02
CA ASN A 280 -7.67 9.31 13.63
C ASN A 280 -8.92 9.40 14.52
N ARG A 281 -8.74 9.60 15.83
CA ARG A 281 -9.84 9.77 16.75
C ARG A 281 -10.63 11.04 16.45
N ILE A 282 -9.95 12.17 16.22
CA ILE A 282 -10.57 13.43 15.85
C ILE A 282 -11.35 13.29 14.53
N GLN A 283 -10.80 12.62 13.52
CA GLN A 283 -11.50 12.38 12.26
C GLN A 283 -12.77 11.53 12.43
N ASN A 284 -12.75 10.54 13.32
CA ASN A 284 -13.95 9.77 13.64
C ASN A 284 -15.00 10.65 14.35
N MET A 285 -14.59 11.47 15.33
CA MET A 285 -15.50 12.41 16.01
C MET A 285 -16.12 13.41 15.04
N ARG A 286 -15.34 13.94 14.08
CA ARG A 286 -15.87 14.81 13.01
C ARG A 286 -16.98 14.10 12.20
N LYS A 287 -16.74 12.86 11.82
CA LYS A 287 -17.73 12.04 11.08
C LYS A 287 -19.00 11.80 11.92
N ASP A 288 -18.82 11.42 13.19
CA ASP A 288 -19.93 11.11 14.10
C ASP A 288 -20.79 12.36 14.40
N GLN A 289 -20.16 13.54 14.41
CA GLN A 289 -20.83 14.83 14.55
C GLN A 289 -21.39 15.40 13.24
N GLY A 290 -21.21 14.70 12.11
CA GLY A 290 -21.73 15.09 10.80
C GLY A 290 -21.00 16.26 10.13
N PHE A 291 -19.76 16.56 10.53
CA PHE A 291 -18.97 17.64 9.93
C PHE A 291 -18.59 17.28 8.49
N GLN A 292 -18.56 18.29 7.62
CA GLN A 292 -18.07 18.12 6.26
C GLN A 292 -16.56 17.96 6.22
N VAL A 293 -16.05 17.34 5.15
CA VAL A 293 -14.61 17.09 4.98
C VAL A 293 -13.80 18.42 4.99
N THR A 294 -14.38 19.49 4.47
CA THR A 294 -13.77 20.82 4.34
C THR A 294 -13.97 21.74 5.55
N ASP A 295 -14.78 21.33 6.54
CA ASP A 295 -15.06 22.16 7.69
C ASP A 295 -13.78 22.44 8.49
N ARG A 296 -13.65 23.69 8.95
CA ARG A 296 -12.62 24.10 9.90
C ARG A 296 -13.14 23.88 11.31
N ILE A 297 -12.27 23.41 12.21
CA ILE A 297 -12.66 23.08 13.59
C ILE A 297 -11.76 23.77 14.62
N ARG A 298 -12.28 23.85 15.86
CA ARG A 298 -11.52 24.14 17.06
C ARG A 298 -11.53 22.88 17.92
N ILE A 299 -10.42 22.63 18.60
CA ILE A 299 -10.22 21.48 19.48
C ILE A 299 -9.93 21.96 20.87
N GLU A 300 -10.74 21.53 21.83
CA GLU A 300 -10.44 21.62 23.25
C GLU A 300 -9.98 20.24 23.74
N TRP A 301 -8.93 20.23 24.57
CA TRP A 301 -8.39 18.98 25.07
C TRP A 301 -7.90 19.04 26.51
N GLN A 302 -7.92 17.87 27.16
CA GLN A 302 -7.32 17.61 28.47
C GLN A 302 -6.64 16.25 28.42
N ALA A 303 -5.44 16.12 28.95
CA ALA A 303 -4.71 14.86 28.95
C ALA A 303 -3.74 14.77 30.13
N ASP A 304 -3.27 13.54 30.39
CA ASP A 304 -2.13 13.29 31.27
C ASP A 304 -0.87 14.00 30.77
N GLU A 305 0.06 14.35 31.66
CA GLU A 305 1.30 15.08 31.33
C GLU A 305 2.07 14.45 30.17
N ALA A 306 2.16 13.12 30.15
CA ALA A 306 2.84 12.38 29.09
C ALA A 306 2.16 12.56 27.72
N PHE A 307 0.82 12.61 27.65
CA PHE A 307 0.11 12.83 26.39
C PHE A 307 0.06 14.32 26.02
N ALA A 308 0.04 15.21 27.00
CA ALA A 308 0.17 16.66 26.79
C ALA A 308 1.47 17.00 26.05
N ALA A 309 2.58 16.34 26.41
CA ALA A 309 3.85 16.48 25.69
C ALA A 309 3.77 16.02 24.23
N VAL A 310 3.01 14.95 23.93
CA VAL A 310 2.76 14.48 22.55
C VAL A 310 1.98 15.54 21.75
N ILE A 311 0.91 16.10 22.33
CA ILE A 311 0.11 17.14 21.65
C ILE A 311 0.97 18.37 21.38
N ALA A 312 1.75 18.84 22.37
CA ALA A 312 2.63 19.98 22.21
C ALA A 312 3.70 19.78 21.13
N ALA A 313 4.30 18.59 21.07
CA ALA A 313 5.33 18.27 20.07
C ALA A 313 4.77 18.13 18.65
N HIS A 314 3.49 17.81 18.49
CA HIS A 314 2.86 17.50 17.19
C HIS A 314 1.66 18.39 16.86
N ALA A 315 1.49 19.54 17.54
CA ALA A 315 0.32 20.42 17.39
C ALA A 315 0.08 20.84 15.92
N ASP A 316 1.12 21.30 15.24
CA ASP A 316 1.04 21.73 13.83
C ASP A 316 0.61 20.58 12.90
N TYR A 317 1.16 19.38 13.11
CA TYR A 317 0.79 18.19 12.37
C TYR A 317 -0.68 17.82 12.61
N ILE A 318 -1.10 17.79 13.87
CA ILE A 318 -2.49 17.46 14.25
C ILE A 318 -3.45 18.46 13.60
N CYS A 319 -3.21 19.78 13.78
CA CYS A 319 -4.05 20.83 13.22
C CYS A 319 -4.14 20.74 11.69
N ALA A 320 -3.02 20.50 11.01
CA ALA A 320 -2.99 20.39 9.56
C ALA A 320 -3.77 19.18 9.04
N GLU A 321 -3.71 18.04 9.74
CA GLU A 321 -4.39 16.80 9.29
C GLU A 321 -5.90 16.80 9.57
N VAL A 322 -6.36 17.59 10.55
CA VAL A 322 -7.78 17.62 10.90
C VAL A 322 -8.47 18.96 10.55
N LEU A 323 -7.76 19.87 9.87
CA LEU A 323 -8.22 21.21 9.54
C LEU A 323 -8.62 22.03 10.79
N ALA A 324 -7.87 21.88 11.89
CA ALA A 324 -8.09 22.67 13.07
C ALA A 324 -7.41 24.05 12.94
N GLU A 325 -8.13 25.09 13.31
CA GLU A 325 -7.61 26.46 13.44
C GLU A 325 -6.92 26.67 14.78
N GLU A 326 -7.43 26.02 15.82
CA GLU A 326 -6.92 26.11 17.18
C GLU A 326 -6.99 24.76 17.89
N ILE A 327 -6.02 24.51 18.75
CA ILE A 327 -5.98 23.37 19.67
C ILE A 327 -5.66 23.90 21.08
N LEU A 328 -6.64 23.90 21.96
CA LEU A 328 -6.59 24.56 23.25
C LEU A 328 -6.67 23.55 24.39
N GLN A 329 -5.75 23.67 25.33
CA GLN A 329 -5.84 22.93 26.59
C GLN A 329 -6.90 23.55 27.49
N CYS A 330 -7.75 22.70 28.07
CA CYS A 330 -8.74 23.14 29.08
C CYS A 330 -8.79 22.13 30.22
N ASP A 331 -9.50 22.46 31.28
CA ASP A 331 -9.80 21.58 32.40
C ASP A 331 -11.32 21.44 32.49
N ASP A 332 -11.89 20.53 31.74
CA ASP A 332 -13.33 20.32 31.67
C ASP A 332 -13.67 18.83 31.76
N PRO A 333 -14.31 18.39 32.86
CA PRO A 333 -14.70 16.99 33.05
C PRO A 333 -15.78 16.52 32.06
N ALA A 334 -16.42 17.42 31.30
CA ALA A 334 -17.44 17.13 30.32
C ALA A 334 -16.88 16.81 28.91
N LEU A 335 -15.55 16.71 28.77
CA LEU A 335 -14.92 16.23 27.53
C LEU A 335 -15.21 14.74 27.28
N ASP A 336 -15.19 14.34 26.03
CA ASP A 336 -15.22 12.93 25.65
C ASP A 336 -13.86 12.28 25.89
N PHE A 337 -13.75 11.47 26.94
CA PHE A 337 -12.50 10.83 27.34
C PHE A 337 -12.34 9.45 26.70
N PHE A 338 -11.11 9.14 26.31
CA PHE A 338 -10.72 7.83 25.76
C PHE A 338 -9.25 7.53 26.09
N ASP A 339 -8.82 6.33 25.80
CA ASP A 339 -7.46 5.84 26.00
C ASP A 339 -6.72 5.71 24.66
N ILE A 340 -5.47 6.16 24.65
CA ILE A 340 -4.51 5.92 23.56
C ILE A 340 -3.23 5.36 24.17
N ASP A 341 -2.96 4.08 23.96
CA ASP A 341 -1.79 3.37 24.48
C ASP A 341 -1.60 3.51 26.01
N GLY A 342 -2.69 3.41 26.77
CA GLY A 342 -2.70 3.51 28.22
C GLY A 342 -2.65 4.95 28.76
N LEU A 343 -2.71 5.95 27.90
CA LEU A 343 -2.75 7.37 28.28
C LEU A 343 -4.15 7.95 28.05
N ARG A 344 -4.67 8.65 29.05
CA ARG A 344 -6.01 9.24 29.00
C ARG A 344 -5.98 10.60 28.32
N VAL A 345 -6.90 10.81 27.36
CA VAL A 345 -7.10 12.08 26.67
C VAL A 345 -8.58 12.37 26.50
N GLY A 346 -9.01 13.59 26.79
CA GLY A 346 -10.35 14.12 26.56
C GLY A 346 -10.34 15.12 25.43
N LEU A 347 -11.38 15.10 24.57
CA LEU A 347 -11.55 16.01 23.45
C LEU A 347 -12.97 16.57 23.38
N ARG A 348 -13.07 17.80 22.88
CA ARG A 348 -14.30 18.39 22.34
C ARG A 348 -13.98 19.07 21.02
N LEU A 349 -14.83 18.86 20.03
CA LEU A 349 -14.73 19.50 18.72
C LEU A 349 -15.87 20.50 18.55
N ALA A 350 -15.56 21.66 17.99
CA ALA A 350 -16.53 22.65 17.57
C ALA A 350 -16.17 23.17 16.17
N LEU A 351 -17.17 23.56 15.38
CA LEU A 351 -16.92 24.26 14.13
C LEU A 351 -16.23 25.60 14.40
N ALA A 352 -15.21 25.91 13.65
CA ALA A 352 -14.60 27.23 13.69
C ALA A 352 -15.62 28.27 13.19
N PRO A 353 -15.68 29.48 13.77
CA PRO A 353 -16.54 30.55 13.27
C PRO A 353 -16.14 30.83 11.82
N SER A 354 -17.13 30.90 10.93
CA SER A 354 -16.87 31.35 9.56
C SER A 354 -16.19 32.72 9.61
N PRO A 355 -15.13 32.94 8.80
CA PRO A 355 -14.57 34.29 8.70
C PRO A 355 -15.70 35.22 8.30
N ALA A 356 -15.93 36.28 9.11
CA ALA A 356 -16.92 37.28 8.81
C ALA A 356 -16.64 37.78 7.37
N THR A 357 -17.57 37.56 6.46
CA THR A 357 -17.56 38.17 5.13
C THR A 357 -17.64 39.67 5.30
N ASN A 358 -16.50 40.34 5.23
CA ASN A 358 -16.44 41.81 5.14
C ASN A 358 -16.73 42.22 3.70
#